data_aede1c2026ce587126c6ce76e6aa206a
#
_entry.id   aede1c2026ce587126c6ce76e6aa206a
#
_cell.length_a   1.000
_cell.length_b   1.000
_cell.length_c   1.000
_cell.angle_alpha   90.00
_cell.angle_beta   90.00
_cell.angle_gamma   90.00
#
_symmetry.space_group_name_H-M   'P 1'
#
loop_
_entity.id
_entity.type
_entity.pdbx_description
1 polymer ?
#
loop_
_entity_poly.entity_id
_entity_poly.type
_entity_poly.pdbx_seq_one_letter_code
_entity_poly.pdbx_strand_id
1 'polypeptide(L)'
;FKRDDLVLFYFREGANYASVYTQSKLISENLKWNKKIKSKKIFALLVNTRNANALTGPEGYDALRKISLDLSSKLTEIQKRDEDAPKKISSKEILFGCTGTIGEKFPLEKIKNSLKELVDKIKYTQNKLIWMKAAMGIITTDLKPKVSMAKTNIGSSTIKIYGIAKGSGMIYPNMATTLCYIFTDANLPSSVLNHVLKNNMKTTFNAISCDGDTSCLLYSSDAADEVVRVD
;
A
#
# COMPACT_ATOMS: atom_id res chain seq x y z
N PHE A 1 3.34 5.36 -23.76
CA PHE A 1 3.54 4.15 -22.95
C PHE A 1 2.27 3.90 -22.15
N LYS A 2 1.66 2.70 -22.31
CA LYS A 2 0.55 2.25 -21.49
C LYS A 2 1.12 1.93 -20.11
N ARG A 3 0.71 2.67 -19.07
CA ARG A 3 1.14 2.50 -17.69
C ARG A 3 0.08 1.73 -16.93
N ASP A 4 0.50 0.82 -16.07
CA ASP A 4 -0.40 0.15 -15.13
C ASP A 4 -0.87 1.16 -14.07
N ASP A 5 -2.18 1.19 -13.81
CA ASP A 5 -2.81 2.10 -12.85
C ASP A 5 -3.28 1.37 -11.57
N LEU A 6 -2.98 0.08 -11.47
CA LEU A 6 -3.37 -0.76 -10.35
C LEU A 6 -2.22 -1.68 -9.94
N VAL A 7 -1.86 -1.68 -8.66
CA VAL A 7 -0.78 -2.49 -8.09
C VAL A 7 -1.33 -3.27 -6.91
N LEU A 8 -1.08 -4.57 -6.88
CA LEU A 8 -1.44 -5.46 -5.79
C LEU A 8 -0.17 -5.99 -5.13
N PHE A 9 -0.05 -5.75 -3.83
CA PHE A 9 0.87 -6.45 -2.96
C PHE A 9 0.08 -7.52 -2.22
N TYR A 10 0.48 -8.76 -2.37
CA TYR A 10 -0.16 -9.91 -1.76
C TYR A 10 0.79 -10.58 -0.77
N PHE A 11 0.31 -10.83 0.43
CA PHE A 11 1.07 -11.45 1.51
C PHE A 11 0.47 -12.83 1.80
N ARG A 12 1.13 -13.87 1.33
CA ARG A 12 0.63 -15.26 1.38
C ARG A 12 0.26 -15.72 2.79
N GLU A 13 1.11 -15.42 3.77
CA GLU A 13 0.93 -15.82 5.17
C GLU A 13 0.31 -14.70 6.04
N GLY A 14 -0.02 -13.60 5.40
CA GLY A 14 -0.41 -12.36 6.06
C GLY A 14 0.81 -11.66 6.66
N ALA A 15 0.83 -10.35 6.60
CA ALA A 15 1.90 -9.50 7.11
C ALA A 15 1.46 -8.71 8.34
N ASN A 16 2.32 -8.62 9.35
CA ASN A 16 2.19 -7.60 10.37
C ASN A 16 2.42 -6.24 9.70
N TYR A 17 1.81 -5.20 10.20
CA TYR A 17 1.95 -3.89 9.58
C TYR A 17 1.91 -2.75 10.59
N ALA A 18 2.45 -1.64 10.17
CA ALA A 18 2.32 -0.35 10.83
C ALA A 18 1.99 0.71 9.79
N SER A 19 1.27 1.74 10.18
CA SER A 19 0.95 2.85 9.31
C SER A 19 0.91 4.17 10.05
N VAL A 20 1.32 5.22 9.34
CA VAL A 20 1.17 6.60 9.75
C VAL A 20 0.35 7.33 8.69
N TYR A 21 -0.54 8.19 9.13
CA TYR A 21 -1.49 8.86 8.26
C TYR A 21 -1.40 10.37 8.42
N THR A 22 -1.89 11.09 7.42
CA THR A 22 -2.00 12.54 7.49
C THR A 22 -2.75 13.02 8.73
N GLN A 23 -2.36 14.17 9.24
CA GLN A 23 -3.03 14.88 10.33
C GLN A 23 -4.16 15.78 9.82
N SER A 24 -4.39 15.85 8.50
CA SER A 24 -5.51 16.61 7.93
C SER A 24 -6.84 16.16 8.51
N LYS A 25 -7.74 17.11 8.74
CA LYS A 25 -9.14 16.83 9.15
C LYS A 25 -9.96 16.25 7.99
N LEU A 26 -9.61 16.58 6.76
CA LEU A 26 -10.21 16.03 5.56
C LEU A 26 -9.39 14.84 5.08
N ILE A 27 -9.87 13.65 5.32
CA ILE A 27 -9.21 12.41 4.92
C ILE A 27 -10.00 11.69 3.83
N SER A 28 -9.26 11.05 2.91
CA SER A 28 -9.84 10.26 1.83
C SER A 28 -10.54 8.99 2.35
N GLU A 29 -11.40 8.42 1.53
CA GLU A 29 -12.20 7.26 1.93
C GLU A 29 -11.34 6.00 2.16
N ASN A 30 -10.23 5.83 1.43
CA ASN A 30 -9.30 4.75 1.69
C ASN A 30 -8.59 4.89 3.05
N LEU A 31 -8.29 6.10 3.51
CA LEU A 31 -7.75 6.29 4.86
C LEU A 31 -8.79 6.01 5.94
N LYS A 32 -10.06 6.38 5.70
CA LYS A 32 -11.16 6.01 6.61
C LYS A 32 -11.32 4.50 6.68
N TRP A 33 -11.17 3.80 5.54
CA TRP A 33 -11.18 2.34 5.48
C TRP A 33 -10.02 1.74 6.29
N ASN A 34 -8.79 2.13 5.98
CA ASN A 34 -7.59 1.58 6.61
C ASN A 34 -7.58 1.79 8.13
N LYS A 35 -7.98 2.98 8.60
CA LYS A 35 -8.09 3.28 10.04
C LYS A 35 -9.10 2.40 10.79
N LYS A 36 -10.09 1.83 10.11
CA LYS A 36 -11.08 0.92 10.70
C LYS A 36 -10.62 -0.54 10.74
N ILE A 37 -9.54 -0.88 10.06
CA ILE A 37 -8.99 -2.24 10.11
C ILE A 37 -8.39 -2.49 11.48
N LYS A 38 -8.84 -3.56 12.12
CA LYS A 38 -8.38 -4.00 13.44
C LYS A 38 -7.68 -5.36 13.39
N SER A 39 -7.51 -5.92 12.20
CA SER A 39 -6.80 -7.17 12.03
C SER A 39 -5.33 -7.00 12.43
N LYS A 40 -4.76 -8.01 13.05
CA LYS A 40 -3.34 -8.02 13.41
C LYS A 40 -2.45 -8.22 12.18
N LYS A 41 -2.97 -8.92 11.18
CA LYS A 41 -2.29 -9.16 9.90
C LYS A 41 -3.14 -8.66 8.74
N ILE A 42 -2.48 -8.26 7.67
CA ILE A 42 -3.09 -7.97 6.38
C ILE A 42 -2.62 -8.98 5.35
N PHE A 43 -3.46 -9.28 4.36
CA PHE A 43 -3.14 -10.20 3.27
C PHE A 43 -2.97 -9.51 1.93
N ALA A 44 -3.43 -8.26 1.81
CA ALA A 44 -3.23 -7.51 0.60
C ALA A 44 -3.20 -5.99 0.85
N LEU A 45 -2.42 -5.31 0.01
CA LEU A 45 -2.48 -3.87 -0.20
C LEU A 45 -2.75 -3.63 -1.68
N LEU A 46 -3.91 -3.03 -1.99
CA LEU A 46 -4.28 -2.64 -3.34
C LEU A 46 -4.09 -1.14 -3.53
N VAL A 47 -3.25 -0.75 -4.47
CA VAL A 47 -2.97 0.66 -4.77
C VAL A 47 -3.52 1.00 -6.14
N ASN A 48 -4.37 2.03 -6.22
CA ASN A 48 -4.81 2.60 -7.49
C ASN A 48 -4.26 4.00 -7.70
N THR A 49 -3.96 4.33 -8.95
CA THR A 49 -3.59 5.67 -9.39
C THR A 49 -4.71 6.31 -10.20
N ARG A 50 -4.56 7.59 -10.54
CA ARG A 50 -5.49 8.47 -11.27
C ARG A 50 -6.73 8.93 -10.51
N ASN A 51 -7.11 8.29 -9.41
CA ASN A 51 -8.22 8.74 -8.56
C ASN A 51 -7.83 8.57 -7.09
N ALA A 52 -7.88 9.65 -6.34
CA ALA A 52 -7.45 9.70 -4.95
C ALA A 52 -8.48 9.16 -3.96
N ASN A 53 -9.68 8.85 -4.42
CA ASN A 53 -10.83 8.51 -3.58
C ASN A 53 -11.06 9.51 -2.43
N ALA A 54 -10.84 10.77 -2.74
CA ALA A 54 -10.96 11.89 -1.82
C ALA A 54 -12.11 12.79 -2.24
N LEU A 55 -12.90 13.29 -1.28
CA LEU A 55 -14.15 14.02 -1.50
C LEU A 55 -15.18 13.24 -2.32
N THR A 56 -15.16 11.91 -2.26
CA THR A 56 -16.09 11.01 -2.95
C THR A 56 -17.25 10.56 -2.06
N GLY A 57 -17.20 10.91 -0.79
CA GLY A 57 -18.27 10.64 0.18
C GLY A 57 -18.52 9.14 0.42
N PRO A 58 -19.72 8.80 0.92
CA PRO A 58 -20.07 7.41 1.24
C PRO A 58 -19.95 6.44 0.06
N GLU A 59 -20.17 6.91 -1.17
CA GLU A 59 -20.04 6.09 -2.38
C GLU A 59 -18.61 5.59 -2.59
N GLY A 60 -17.61 6.46 -2.35
CA GLY A 60 -16.21 6.07 -2.44
C GLY A 60 -15.81 5.02 -1.39
N TYR A 61 -16.35 5.13 -0.19
CA TYR A 61 -16.14 4.13 0.87
C TYR A 61 -16.83 2.78 0.54
N ASP A 62 -18.07 2.82 0.05
CA ASP A 62 -18.82 1.60 -0.34
C ASP A 62 -18.14 0.90 -1.54
N ALA A 63 -17.56 1.66 -2.45
CA ALA A 63 -16.76 1.11 -3.55
C ALA A 63 -15.56 0.28 -3.02
N LEU A 64 -14.83 0.79 -2.03
CA LEU A 64 -13.73 0.04 -1.40
C LEU A 64 -14.24 -1.24 -0.72
N ARG A 65 -15.38 -1.17 -0.03
CA ARG A 65 -16.02 -2.33 0.57
C ARG A 65 -16.34 -3.41 -0.47
N LYS A 66 -16.91 -3.04 -1.61
CA LYS A 66 -17.23 -3.97 -2.70
C LYS A 66 -15.96 -4.58 -3.31
N ILE A 67 -14.92 -3.76 -3.55
CA ILE A 67 -13.64 -4.23 -4.05
C ILE A 67 -12.97 -5.19 -3.06
N SER A 68 -12.99 -4.87 -1.76
CA SER A 68 -12.36 -5.71 -0.74
C SER A 68 -13.03 -7.09 -0.62
N LEU A 69 -14.37 -7.14 -0.75
CA LEU A 69 -15.11 -8.40 -0.76
C LEU A 69 -14.75 -9.27 -1.99
N ASP A 70 -14.70 -8.68 -3.18
CA ASP A 70 -14.35 -9.40 -4.40
C ASP A 70 -12.88 -9.85 -4.39
N LEU A 71 -11.96 -8.97 -4.02
CA LEU A 71 -10.54 -9.28 -3.93
C LEU A 71 -10.26 -10.37 -2.88
N SER A 72 -10.85 -10.27 -1.68
CA SER A 72 -10.67 -11.28 -0.63
C SER A 72 -11.18 -12.65 -1.05
N SER A 73 -12.29 -12.71 -1.79
CA SER A 73 -12.80 -13.96 -2.36
C SER A 73 -11.82 -14.58 -3.34
N LYS A 74 -11.31 -13.79 -4.30
CA LYS A 74 -10.35 -14.26 -5.31
C LYS A 74 -9.02 -14.72 -4.69
N LEU A 75 -8.50 -13.99 -3.72
CA LEU A 75 -7.28 -14.38 -3.00
C LEU A 75 -7.50 -15.65 -2.15
N THR A 76 -8.68 -15.80 -1.54
CA THR A 76 -9.03 -17.03 -0.82
C THR A 76 -9.03 -18.25 -1.73
N GLU A 77 -9.47 -18.11 -2.98
CA GLU A 77 -9.43 -19.20 -3.97
C GLU A 77 -8.01 -19.62 -4.32
N ILE A 78 -7.07 -18.66 -4.39
CA ILE A 78 -5.65 -18.98 -4.57
C ILE A 78 -5.11 -19.74 -3.35
N GLN A 79 -5.42 -19.26 -2.14
CA GLN A 79 -4.93 -19.89 -0.91
C GLN A 79 -5.46 -21.30 -0.68
N LYS A 80 -6.65 -21.61 -1.15
CA LYS A 80 -7.18 -22.98 -1.09
C LYS A 80 -6.35 -24.00 -1.86
N ARG A 81 -5.57 -23.57 -2.84
CA ARG A 81 -4.66 -24.41 -3.63
C ARG A 81 -3.32 -24.68 -2.93
N ASP A 82 -3.09 -24.00 -1.82
CA ASP A 82 -1.87 -24.03 -1.03
C ASP A 82 -2.17 -24.64 0.34
N GLU A 83 -1.59 -25.80 0.63
CA GLU A 83 -1.88 -26.55 1.86
C GLU A 83 -1.40 -25.82 3.11
N ASP A 84 -0.32 -25.04 3.00
CA ASP A 84 0.32 -24.35 4.12
C ASP A 84 -0.21 -22.93 4.36
N ALA A 85 -1.04 -22.39 3.46
CA ALA A 85 -1.57 -21.05 3.59
C ALA A 85 -2.86 -20.97 4.41
N PRO A 86 -3.14 -19.85 5.10
CA PRO A 86 -4.42 -19.63 5.75
C PRO A 86 -5.58 -19.73 4.74
N LYS A 87 -6.58 -20.55 5.04
CA LYS A 87 -7.61 -20.94 4.04
C LYS A 87 -8.66 -19.88 3.74
N LYS A 88 -8.68 -18.75 4.45
CA LYS A 88 -9.68 -17.69 4.25
C LYS A 88 -9.11 -16.31 4.53
N ILE A 89 -9.27 -15.42 3.57
CA ILE A 89 -8.93 -13.99 3.70
C ILE A 89 -10.24 -13.19 3.90
N SER A 90 -10.24 -12.34 4.91
CA SER A 90 -11.33 -11.40 5.16
C SER A 90 -11.17 -10.12 4.36
N SER A 91 -12.29 -9.51 3.97
CA SER A 91 -12.28 -8.17 3.37
C SER A 91 -11.65 -7.10 4.29
N LYS A 92 -11.64 -7.35 5.61
CA LYS A 92 -11.04 -6.47 6.62
C LYS A 92 -9.52 -6.71 6.81
N GLU A 93 -8.92 -7.48 5.94
CA GLU A 93 -7.48 -7.76 5.92
C GLU A 93 -6.82 -7.22 4.64
N ILE A 94 -7.53 -6.28 3.98
CA ILE A 94 -7.09 -5.62 2.76
C ILE A 94 -6.97 -4.12 3.02
N LEU A 95 -5.78 -3.57 2.78
CA LEU A 95 -5.51 -2.13 2.81
C LEU A 95 -5.64 -1.54 1.40
N PHE A 96 -5.90 -0.24 1.35
CA PHE A 96 -5.97 0.51 0.10
C PHE A 96 -5.05 1.72 0.09
N GLY A 97 -4.34 1.90 -1.01
CA GLY A 97 -3.68 3.15 -1.37
C GLY A 97 -4.37 3.78 -2.59
N CYS A 98 -4.74 5.05 -2.51
CA CYS A 98 -5.37 5.74 -3.63
C CYS A 98 -4.65 7.06 -3.88
N THR A 99 -4.39 7.39 -5.15
CA THR A 99 -3.74 8.64 -5.54
C THR A 99 -4.22 9.09 -6.92
N GLY A 100 -4.24 10.40 -7.15
CA GLY A 100 -4.65 11.01 -8.42
C GLY A 100 -5.69 12.11 -8.23
N THR A 101 -6.64 12.21 -9.15
CA THR A 101 -7.66 13.26 -9.14
C THR A 101 -8.57 13.17 -7.92
N ILE A 102 -8.92 14.34 -7.38
CA ILE A 102 -9.74 14.53 -6.20
C ILE A 102 -11.15 14.95 -6.65
N GLY A 103 -12.19 14.49 -5.94
CA GLY A 103 -13.58 14.87 -6.20
C GLY A 103 -14.25 14.15 -7.38
N GLU A 104 -13.52 13.33 -8.11
CA GLU A 104 -14.09 12.48 -9.17
C GLU A 104 -14.67 11.18 -8.62
N LYS A 105 -15.72 10.69 -9.26
CA LYS A 105 -16.33 9.40 -8.92
C LYS A 105 -15.30 8.28 -8.96
N PHE A 106 -15.26 7.47 -7.90
CA PHE A 106 -14.30 6.37 -7.80
C PHE A 106 -14.61 5.27 -8.83
N PRO A 107 -13.62 4.77 -9.59
CA PRO A 107 -13.81 3.89 -10.75
C PRO A 107 -14.05 2.43 -10.36
N LEU A 108 -15.08 2.16 -9.55
CA LEU A 108 -15.41 0.84 -9.00
C LEU A 108 -15.41 -0.27 -10.05
N GLU A 109 -16.17 -0.10 -11.14
CA GLU A 109 -16.36 -1.18 -12.12
C GLU A 109 -15.06 -1.46 -12.91
N LYS A 110 -14.28 -0.42 -13.22
CA LYS A 110 -12.99 -0.61 -13.89
C LYS A 110 -12.04 -1.42 -13.01
N ILE A 111 -11.98 -1.10 -11.72
CA ILE A 111 -11.12 -1.83 -10.76
C ILE A 111 -11.61 -3.28 -10.62
N LYS A 112 -12.90 -3.51 -10.38
CA LYS A 112 -13.46 -4.86 -10.25
C LYS A 112 -13.17 -5.74 -11.46
N ASN A 113 -13.39 -5.22 -12.66
CA ASN A 113 -13.13 -5.95 -13.90
C ASN A 113 -11.67 -6.33 -14.09
N SER A 114 -10.74 -5.57 -13.49
CA SER A 114 -9.30 -5.83 -13.55
C SER A 114 -8.81 -6.79 -12.46
N LEU A 115 -9.60 -7.04 -11.39
CA LEU A 115 -9.13 -7.83 -10.24
C LEU A 115 -8.76 -9.26 -10.61
N LYS A 116 -9.52 -9.90 -11.50
CA LYS A 116 -9.22 -11.28 -11.92
C LYS A 116 -7.85 -11.35 -12.59
N GLU A 117 -7.62 -10.51 -13.59
CA GLU A 117 -6.35 -10.46 -14.31
C GLU A 117 -5.18 -10.12 -13.38
N LEU A 118 -5.40 -9.18 -12.44
CA LEU A 118 -4.39 -8.78 -11.47
C LEU A 118 -4.01 -9.95 -10.55
N VAL A 119 -4.99 -10.70 -10.07
CA VAL A 119 -4.80 -11.86 -9.18
C VAL A 119 -4.17 -13.03 -9.94
N ASP A 120 -4.58 -13.29 -11.19
CA ASP A 120 -3.98 -14.33 -12.04
C ASP A 120 -2.50 -14.05 -12.38
N LYS A 121 -2.08 -12.79 -12.31
CA LYS A 121 -0.69 -12.35 -12.55
C LYS A 121 0.20 -12.35 -11.30
N ILE A 122 -0.30 -12.77 -10.15
CA ILE A 122 0.51 -12.87 -8.94
C ILE A 122 1.67 -13.84 -9.19
N LYS A 123 2.88 -13.35 -8.95
CA LYS A 123 4.11 -14.13 -9.05
C LYS A 123 4.79 -14.15 -7.70
N TYR A 124 5.15 -15.33 -7.27
CA TYR A 124 5.90 -15.49 -6.03
C TYR A 124 7.41 -15.20 -6.18
N THR A 125 7.89 -15.03 -7.42
CA THR A 125 9.28 -14.66 -7.68
C THR A 125 9.42 -13.15 -7.69
N GLN A 126 10.23 -12.62 -6.77
CA GLN A 126 10.53 -11.20 -6.69
C GLN A 126 11.89 -10.90 -7.31
N ASN A 127 11.93 -9.84 -8.09
CA ASN A 127 13.15 -9.32 -8.65
C ASN A 127 13.06 -7.78 -8.78
N LYS A 128 14.19 -7.15 -9.08
CA LYS A 128 14.29 -5.70 -9.22
C LYS A 128 13.28 -5.12 -10.23
N LEU A 129 12.96 -5.87 -11.30
CA LEU A 129 12.03 -5.42 -12.34
C LEU A 129 10.59 -5.35 -11.82
N ILE A 130 10.17 -6.30 -10.97
CA ILE A 130 8.83 -6.31 -10.37
C ILE A 130 8.67 -5.11 -9.43
N TRP A 131 9.67 -4.83 -8.59
CA TRP A 131 9.66 -3.66 -7.71
C TRP A 131 9.64 -2.35 -8.50
N MET A 132 10.41 -2.28 -9.60
CA MET A 132 10.40 -1.13 -10.50
C MET A 132 9.02 -0.94 -11.16
N LYS A 133 8.37 -2.02 -11.62
CA LYS A 133 7.01 -1.97 -12.16
C LYS A 133 6.00 -1.51 -11.12
N ALA A 134 6.08 -2.01 -9.89
CA ALA A 134 5.22 -1.57 -8.80
C ALA A 134 5.40 -0.08 -8.51
N ALA A 135 6.64 0.40 -8.42
CA ALA A 135 6.94 1.82 -8.23
C ALA A 135 6.43 2.69 -9.39
N MET A 136 6.53 2.21 -10.64
CA MET A 136 5.95 2.89 -11.80
C MET A 136 4.41 2.90 -11.78
N GLY A 137 3.78 1.86 -11.24
CA GLY A 137 2.32 1.75 -11.14
C GLY A 137 1.70 2.67 -10.10
N ILE A 138 2.48 3.18 -9.13
CA ILE A 138 1.97 4.07 -8.07
C ILE A 138 2.22 5.56 -8.33
N ILE A 139 3.08 5.94 -9.28
CA ILE A 139 3.36 7.35 -9.57
C ILE A 139 2.21 8.04 -10.30
N THR A 140 2.12 9.36 -10.18
CA THR A 140 1.15 10.20 -10.89
C THR A 140 1.86 11.23 -11.77
N THR A 141 2.34 12.30 -11.19
CA THR A 141 3.09 13.39 -11.83
C THR A 141 4.61 13.25 -11.64
N ASP A 142 5.04 12.21 -10.95
CA ASP A 142 6.45 11.93 -10.72
C ASP A 142 7.19 11.69 -12.05
N LEU A 143 8.33 12.30 -12.21
CA LEU A 143 9.19 12.13 -13.41
C LEU A 143 9.91 10.78 -13.43
N LYS A 144 10.17 10.21 -12.23
CA LYS A 144 10.91 8.96 -12.07
C LYS A 144 10.32 8.15 -10.91
N PRO A 145 10.27 6.81 -11.02
CA PRO A 145 9.92 5.94 -9.90
C PRO A 145 10.99 6.05 -8.80
N LYS A 146 10.54 6.02 -7.55
CA LYS A 146 11.40 6.06 -6.37
C LYS A 146 11.41 4.67 -5.75
N VAL A 147 12.56 4.00 -5.82
CA VAL A 147 12.79 2.66 -5.27
C VAL A 147 14.07 2.67 -4.47
N SER A 148 14.04 2.11 -3.28
CA SER A 148 15.21 1.90 -2.44
C SER A 148 15.24 0.46 -1.95
N MET A 149 16.44 -0.09 -1.82
CA MET A 149 16.66 -1.44 -1.32
C MET A 149 17.83 -1.39 -0.36
N ALA A 150 17.65 -2.00 0.81
CA ALA A 150 18.69 -2.12 1.82
C ALA A 150 18.78 -3.56 2.34
N LYS A 151 19.93 -3.89 2.90
CA LYS A 151 20.15 -5.13 3.65
C LYS A 151 20.77 -4.78 4.98
N THR A 152 20.37 -5.47 6.03
CA THR A 152 20.95 -5.35 7.36
C THR A 152 20.96 -6.71 8.03
N ASN A 153 21.71 -6.84 9.13
CA ASN A 153 21.73 -8.06 9.91
C ASN A 153 21.03 -7.84 11.25
N ILE A 154 20.18 -8.76 11.63
CA ILE A 154 19.58 -8.86 12.97
C ILE A 154 20.02 -10.20 13.55
N GLY A 155 20.95 -10.15 14.51
CA GLY A 155 21.64 -11.37 14.95
C GLY A 155 22.40 -12.01 13.81
N SER A 156 22.14 -13.30 13.54
CA SER A 156 22.74 -14.07 12.44
C SER A 156 21.97 -13.99 11.12
N SER A 157 20.80 -13.36 11.11
CA SER A 157 19.91 -13.32 9.94
C SER A 157 20.12 -12.04 9.13
N THR A 158 20.29 -12.19 7.81
CA THR A 158 20.32 -11.06 6.88
C THR A 158 18.90 -10.69 6.50
N ILE A 159 18.52 -9.45 6.80
CA ILE A 159 17.20 -8.89 6.52
C ILE A 159 17.28 -8.00 5.29
N LYS A 160 16.28 -8.13 4.43
CA LYS A 160 16.08 -7.28 3.25
C LYS A 160 14.97 -6.27 3.52
N ILE A 161 15.17 -5.05 3.03
CA ILE A 161 14.19 -3.98 3.14
C ILE A 161 14.02 -3.39 1.73
N TYR A 162 12.78 -3.26 1.29
CA TYR A 162 12.39 -2.67 0.01
C TYR A 162 11.48 -1.48 0.27
N GLY A 163 11.78 -0.35 -0.32
CA GLY A 163 10.94 0.83 -0.24
C GLY A 163 10.54 1.33 -1.63
N ILE A 164 9.29 1.63 -1.80
CA ILE A 164 8.79 2.37 -2.96
C ILE A 164 8.02 3.60 -2.48
N ALA A 165 8.19 4.69 -3.20
CA ALA A 165 7.52 5.94 -2.85
C ALA A 165 7.10 6.71 -4.09
N LYS A 166 6.10 7.58 -3.92
CA LYS A 166 5.70 8.56 -4.93
C LYS A 166 5.44 9.92 -4.25
N GLY A 167 5.58 10.96 -5.03
CA GLY A 167 5.37 12.35 -4.66
C GLY A 167 6.38 13.23 -5.38
N SER A 168 5.93 14.29 -6.05
CA SER A 168 6.77 15.21 -6.81
C SER A 168 6.48 16.67 -6.55
N GLY A 169 5.32 17.00 -6.03
CA GLY A 169 4.89 18.33 -5.65
C GLY A 169 3.84 18.27 -4.55
N MET A 170 3.46 19.41 -4.00
CA MET A 170 2.58 19.57 -2.85
C MET A 170 3.16 18.80 -1.65
N ILE A 171 4.49 18.90 -1.46
CA ILE A 171 5.20 18.21 -0.38
C ILE A 171 5.74 19.24 0.59
N TYR A 172 5.11 19.31 1.76
CA TYR A 172 5.57 20.04 2.93
C TYR A 172 5.54 19.11 4.15
N PRO A 173 6.49 19.22 5.09
CA PRO A 173 6.55 18.37 6.27
C PRO A 173 5.22 18.23 7.01
N ASN A 174 5.01 17.18 7.76
CA ASN A 174 3.81 16.74 8.48
C ASN A 174 2.94 15.74 7.72
N MET A 175 3.58 14.87 6.93
CA MET A 175 2.94 13.71 6.31
C MET A 175 1.88 14.06 5.26
N ALA A 176 2.13 15.11 4.50
CA ALA A 176 1.27 15.49 3.39
C ALA A 176 1.82 14.97 2.06
N THR A 177 0.98 14.36 1.25
CA THR A 177 1.15 14.10 -0.19
C THR A 177 2.10 12.95 -0.60
N THR A 178 2.65 12.14 0.30
CA THR A 178 3.55 11.04 -0.08
C THR A 178 2.88 9.68 0.18
N LEU A 179 2.78 8.83 -0.86
CA LEU A 179 2.59 7.40 -0.67
C LEU A 179 3.97 6.75 -0.58
N CYS A 180 4.20 6.05 0.51
CA CYS A 180 5.40 5.26 0.70
C CYS A 180 5.02 3.91 1.29
N TYR A 181 5.60 2.85 0.73
CA TYR A 181 5.42 1.49 1.20
C TYR A 181 6.79 0.89 1.42
N ILE A 182 7.01 0.41 2.64
CA ILE A 182 8.26 -0.23 3.06
C ILE A 182 7.94 -1.69 3.42
N PHE A 183 8.67 -2.61 2.83
CA PHE A 183 8.50 -4.04 2.99
C PHE A 183 9.78 -4.65 3.54
N THR A 184 9.67 -5.64 4.40
CA THR A 184 10.81 -6.36 4.96
C THR A 184 10.47 -7.84 5.15
N ASP A 185 11.47 -8.70 5.09
CA ASP A 185 11.38 -10.10 5.45
C ASP A 185 11.67 -10.36 6.95
N ALA A 186 11.79 -9.30 7.74
CA ALA A 186 11.90 -9.41 9.19
C ALA A 186 10.53 -9.67 9.82
N ASN A 187 10.40 -10.75 10.60
CA ASN A 187 9.18 -11.02 11.34
C ASN A 187 9.13 -10.19 12.64
N LEU A 188 8.69 -8.95 12.53
CA LEU A 188 8.60 -8.00 13.63
C LEU A 188 7.14 -7.82 14.10
N PRO A 189 6.88 -7.70 15.41
CA PRO A 189 5.55 -7.35 15.90
C PRO A 189 5.14 -5.94 15.44
N SER A 190 3.84 -5.74 15.16
CA SER A 190 3.30 -4.44 14.75
C SER A 190 3.61 -3.29 15.73
N SER A 191 3.79 -3.59 17.02
CA SER A 191 4.22 -2.60 18.03
C SER A 191 5.63 -2.07 17.76
N VAL A 192 6.56 -2.97 17.40
CA VAL A 192 7.94 -2.61 17.03
C VAL A 192 7.95 -1.81 15.74
N LEU A 193 7.22 -2.27 14.72
CA LEU A 193 7.07 -1.55 13.44
C LEU A 193 6.54 -0.14 13.66
N ASN A 194 5.49 0.02 14.46
CA ASN A 194 4.92 1.33 14.79
C ASN A 194 5.92 2.23 15.50
N HIS A 195 6.70 1.68 16.44
CA HIS A 195 7.73 2.43 17.16
C HIS A 195 8.81 2.93 16.21
N VAL A 196 9.38 2.03 15.40
CA VAL A 196 10.42 2.36 14.43
C VAL A 196 9.93 3.39 13.43
N LEU A 197 8.73 3.17 12.84
CA LEU A 197 8.15 4.07 11.85
C LEU A 197 7.97 5.48 12.43
N LYS A 198 7.31 5.62 13.56
CA LYS A 198 7.04 6.92 14.19
C LYS A 198 8.30 7.68 14.58
N ASN A 199 9.28 6.99 15.12
CA ASN A 199 10.52 7.62 15.58
C ASN A 199 11.37 8.18 14.43
N ASN A 200 11.28 7.55 13.25
CA ASN A 200 12.08 7.98 12.11
C ASN A 200 11.35 9.01 11.21
N MET A 201 10.05 9.25 11.37
CA MET A 201 9.31 10.16 10.50
C MET A 201 9.87 11.58 10.46
N LYS A 202 10.29 12.14 11.60
CA LYS A 202 10.79 13.53 11.68
C LYS A 202 12.04 13.76 10.85
N THR A 203 12.95 12.79 10.84
CA THR A 203 14.27 12.87 10.21
C THR A 203 14.30 12.32 8.80
N THR A 204 13.20 11.75 8.33
CA THR A 204 13.06 11.15 6.99
C THR A 204 11.94 11.84 6.20
N PHE A 205 10.75 11.27 6.16
CA PHE A 205 9.65 11.76 5.31
C PHE A 205 9.20 13.18 5.68
N ASN A 206 9.12 13.51 6.96
CA ASN A 206 8.74 14.85 7.41
C ASN A 206 9.86 15.90 7.24
N ALA A 207 11.06 15.49 6.88
CA ALA A 207 12.15 16.40 6.52
C ALA A 207 12.17 16.77 5.03
N ILE A 208 11.29 16.17 4.21
CA ILE A 208 11.22 16.41 2.77
C ILE A 208 10.24 17.54 2.50
N SER A 209 10.70 18.61 1.83
CA SER A 209 9.88 19.68 1.29
C SER A 209 10.26 19.91 -0.17
N CYS A 210 9.26 20.05 -1.06
CA CYS A 210 9.47 20.35 -2.48
C CYS A 210 9.05 21.76 -2.86
N ASP A 211 7.86 22.18 -2.45
CA ASP A 211 7.25 23.45 -2.87
C ASP A 211 6.63 24.21 -1.70
N GLY A 212 6.74 23.69 -0.50
CA GLY A 212 6.19 24.33 0.69
C GLY A 212 4.67 24.16 0.83
N ASP A 213 4.00 23.48 -0.09
CA ASP A 213 2.57 23.27 -0.09
C ASP A 213 2.19 22.02 0.68
N THR A 214 1.25 22.16 1.63
CA THR A 214 0.67 21.03 2.37
C THR A 214 -0.60 20.56 1.71
N SER A 215 -0.68 19.27 1.34
CA SER A 215 -1.93 18.70 0.86
C SER A 215 -2.97 18.65 1.97
N CYS A 216 -4.16 19.12 1.70
CA CYS A 216 -5.32 18.89 2.56
C CYS A 216 -5.82 17.43 2.50
N LEU A 217 -5.30 16.64 1.58
CA LEU A 217 -5.81 15.32 1.23
C LEU A 217 -4.65 14.33 1.09
N LEU A 218 -4.68 13.29 1.90
CA LEU A 218 -3.89 12.08 1.75
C LEU A 218 -2.55 12.06 2.53
N TYR A 219 -2.22 11.01 3.23
CA TYR A 219 -1.43 9.85 2.80
C TYR A 219 -1.07 8.94 3.95
N SER A 220 -0.86 7.68 3.62
CA SER A 220 -0.31 6.69 4.51
C SER A 220 1.08 6.29 4.05
N SER A 221 1.98 6.00 4.96
CA SER A 221 3.08 5.10 4.75
C SER A 221 2.78 3.80 5.50
N ASP A 222 2.91 2.69 4.84
CA ASP A 222 2.68 1.38 5.42
C ASP A 222 4.01 0.63 5.44
N ALA A 223 4.33 0.03 6.58
CA ALA A 223 5.40 -0.94 6.69
C ALA A 223 4.76 -2.30 6.91
N ALA A 224 5.07 -3.27 6.08
CA ALA A 224 4.59 -4.63 6.18
C ALA A 224 5.74 -5.59 6.45
N ASP A 225 5.53 -6.55 7.33
CA ASP A 225 6.56 -7.48 7.81
C ASP A 225 6.95 -8.55 6.82
N GLU A 226 6.17 -8.80 5.82
CA GLU A 226 6.54 -9.79 4.81
C GLU A 226 6.35 -9.23 3.41
N VAL A 227 7.46 -9.01 2.79
CA VAL A 227 7.53 -9.14 1.34
C VAL A 227 7.21 -10.59 1.03
N VAL A 228 6.22 -10.82 0.19
CA VAL A 228 5.90 -12.14 -0.37
C VAL A 228 7.14 -13.01 -0.33
N ARG A 229 7.12 -14.01 0.55
CA ARG A 229 8.17 -15.02 0.58
C ARG A 229 8.12 -15.71 -0.74
N VAL A 230 9.19 -15.57 -1.45
CA VAL A 230 9.41 -16.24 -2.71
C VAL A 230 10.38 -17.34 -2.40
N ASP A 231 9.87 -18.54 -2.31
CA ASP A 231 10.69 -19.74 -2.45
C ASP A 231 10.90 -20.02 -3.93
#